data_cebf8a46dd749fc767b8fa6565b50f53
#
_entry.id   cebf8a46dd749fc767b8fa6565b50f53
#
_cell.length_a   1.000
_cell.length_b   1.000
_cell.length_c   1.000
_cell.angle_alpha   90.00
_cell.angle_beta   90.00
_cell.angle_gamma   90.00
#
_symmetry.space_group_name_H-M   'P 1'
#
loop_
_entity.id
_entity.type
_entity.pdbx_description
1 polymer ?
#
loop_
_entity_poly.entity_id
_entity_poly.type
_entity_poly.pdbx_seq_one_letter_code
_entity_poly.pdbx_strand_id
1 'polypeptide(L)'
;MEQKFYDAVAASPIIAAVKNMEGLEQCLATDSIQVVFLLFGDICSIGDIVAQVKQAGKLAMVHADLVTGLSGSKEIAVDFLHSATQADGIISTRPNFIRRARELHLYTVLRVFVIDSMALSGVEKLESVHPDFLEVLPGVMPKTIRKICAAVHTPVLAGGLIADKEDVLAALSAGAMAISTTNQQVWMM
;
A
#
# COMPACT_ATOMS: atom_id res chain seq x y z
N MET A 1 2.92 17.80 0.91
CA MET A 1 2.79 16.45 1.50
C MET A 1 2.79 15.35 0.43
N GLU A 2 2.16 15.59 -0.72
CA GLU A 2 2.07 14.61 -1.83
C GLU A 2 3.43 14.11 -2.37
N GLN A 3 4.46 14.95 -2.31
CA GLN A 3 5.77 14.65 -2.92
C GLN A 3 6.57 13.57 -2.16
N LYS A 4 6.56 13.57 -0.82
CA LYS A 4 7.43 12.68 -0.02
C LYS A 4 7.15 11.19 -0.25
N PHE A 5 5.86 10.79 -0.34
CA PHE A 5 5.51 9.39 -0.59
C PHE A 5 5.86 8.99 -2.03
N TYR A 6 5.53 9.85 -3.00
CA TYR A 6 5.89 9.62 -4.39
C TYR A 6 7.40 9.51 -4.58
N ASP A 7 8.18 10.43 -4.00
CA ASP A 7 9.64 10.44 -4.08
C ASP A 7 10.24 9.17 -3.45
N ALA A 8 9.70 8.72 -2.30
CA ALA A 8 10.15 7.50 -1.65
C ALA A 8 9.90 6.26 -2.52
N VAL A 9 8.73 6.17 -3.16
CA VAL A 9 8.38 5.07 -4.07
C VAL A 9 9.23 5.12 -5.34
N ALA A 10 9.51 6.31 -5.86
CA ALA A 10 10.36 6.49 -7.05
C ALA A 10 11.83 6.14 -6.78
N ALA A 11 12.32 6.45 -5.58
CA ALA A 11 13.70 6.16 -5.17
C ALA A 11 13.92 4.67 -4.87
N SER A 12 12.91 3.98 -4.33
CA SER A 12 12.94 2.55 -4.02
C SER A 12 11.63 1.90 -4.44
N PRO A 13 11.59 1.22 -5.60
CA PRO A 13 10.35 0.67 -6.13
C PRO A 13 9.91 -0.64 -5.45
N ILE A 14 10.51 -0.99 -4.33
CA ILE A 14 10.13 -2.14 -3.50
C ILE A 14 9.54 -1.65 -2.20
N ILE A 15 8.26 -1.94 -1.97
CA ILE A 15 7.53 -1.64 -0.75
C ILE A 15 7.46 -2.92 0.08
N ALA A 16 7.89 -2.86 1.34
CA ALA A 16 7.77 -3.99 2.25
C ALA A 16 6.34 -4.10 2.79
N ALA A 17 5.66 -5.19 2.49
CA ALA A 17 4.37 -5.52 3.08
C ALA A 17 4.58 -6.46 4.26
N VAL A 18 4.32 -5.99 5.46
CA VAL A 18 4.65 -6.67 6.72
C VAL A 18 3.38 -7.21 7.37
N LYS A 19 3.39 -8.49 7.78
CA LYS A 19 2.22 -9.19 8.34
C LYS A 19 2.41 -9.75 9.76
N ASN A 20 3.57 -9.49 10.38
CA ASN A 20 3.87 -9.87 11.77
C ASN A 20 5.09 -9.10 12.28
N MET A 21 5.37 -9.22 13.58
CA MET A 21 6.50 -8.53 14.23
C MET A 21 7.86 -8.98 13.71
N GLU A 22 8.05 -10.26 13.41
CA GLU A 22 9.31 -10.78 12.85
C GLU A 22 9.64 -10.11 11.50
N GLY A 23 8.65 -10.01 10.60
CA GLY A 23 8.79 -9.29 9.33
C GLY A 23 9.04 -7.80 9.54
N LEU A 24 8.45 -7.20 10.58
CA LEU A 24 8.70 -5.80 10.92
C LEU A 24 10.17 -5.59 11.30
N GLU A 25 10.72 -6.37 12.20
CA GLU A 25 12.13 -6.27 12.63
C GLU A 25 13.09 -6.36 11.44
N GLN A 26 12.86 -7.31 10.54
CA GLN A 26 13.68 -7.46 9.32
C GLN A 26 13.52 -6.26 8.37
N CYS A 27 12.30 -5.78 8.19
CA CYS A 27 12.04 -4.61 7.36
C CYS A 27 12.72 -3.35 7.91
N LEU A 28 12.70 -3.15 9.23
CA LEU A 28 13.32 -1.99 9.87
C LEU A 28 14.85 -2.02 9.72
N ALA A 29 15.46 -3.21 9.69
CA ALA A 29 16.90 -3.40 9.46
C ALA A 29 17.33 -3.27 7.99
N THR A 30 16.40 -3.17 7.04
CA THR A 30 16.67 -3.10 5.61
C THR A 30 16.67 -1.64 5.13
N ASP A 31 17.86 -1.05 4.91
CA ASP A 31 18.01 0.38 4.58
C ASP A 31 17.35 0.77 3.23
N SER A 32 17.32 -0.14 2.25
CA SER A 32 16.72 0.11 0.93
C SER A 32 15.20 0.33 0.99
N ILE A 33 14.51 -0.17 2.03
CA ILE A 33 13.07 -0.01 2.19
C ILE A 33 12.77 1.38 2.76
N GLN A 34 12.01 2.17 2.01
CA GLN A 34 11.58 3.51 2.40
C GLN A 34 10.11 3.52 2.86
N VAL A 35 9.28 2.63 2.30
CA VAL A 35 7.84 2.55 2.55
C VAL A 35 7.47 1.18 3.10
N VAL A 36 6.68 1.18 4.17
CA VAL A 36 6.21 -0.04 4.85
C VAL A 36 4.70 -0.10 4.83
N PHE A 37 4.14 -1.18 4.30
CA PHE A 37 2.73 -1.51 4.35
C PHE A 37 2.47 -2.44 5.54
N LEU A 38 1.77 -1.95 6.55
CA LEU A 38 1.43 -2.71 7.76
C LEU A 38 0.10 -3.45 7.55
N LEU A 39 0.19 -4.77 7.43
CA LEU A 39 -0.95 -5.67 7.16
C LEU A 39 -1.42 -6.42 8.40
N PHE A 40 -1.05 -5.99 9.59
CA PHE A 40 -1.34 -6.65 10.86
C PHE A 40 -1.46 -5.64 12.00
N GLY A 41 -1.88 -6.13 13.15
CA GLY A 41 -2.07 -5.34 14.35
C GLY A 41 -3.55 -5.21 14.74
N ASP A 42 -3.79 -4.60 15.86
CA ASP A 42 -5.11 -4.31 16.41
C ASP A 42 -5.15 -2.88 16.97
N ILE A 43 -6.30 -2.44 17.44
CA ILE A 43 -6.49 -1.10 17.99
C ILE A 43 -5.61 -0.79 19.21
N CYS A 44 -5.10 -1.81 19.89
CA CYS A 44 -4.24 -1.65 21.08
C CYS A 44 -2.75 -1.58 20.71
N SER A 45 -2.34 -2.21 19.61
CA SER A 45 -0.94 -2.37 19.21
C SER A 45 -0.51 -1.51 18.03
N ILE A 46 -1.45 -1.07 17.19
CA ILE A 46 -1.10 -0.41 15.93
C ILE A 46 -0.33 0.90 16.12
N GLY A 47 -0.58 1.64 17.19
CA GLY A 47 0.14 2.86 17.53
C GLY A 47 1.63 2.61 17.74
N ASP A 48 1.98 1.59 18.53
CA ASP A 48 3.36 1.21 18.83
C ASP A 48 4.07 0.62 17.60
N ILE A 49 3.36 -0.15 16.77
CA ILE A 49 3.88 -0.70 15.51
C ILE A 49 4.24 0.45 14.57
N VAL A 50 3.36 1.41 14.39
CA VAL A 50 3.61 2.59 13.55
C VAL A 50 4.78 3.40 14.10
N ALA A 51 4.85 3.61 15.41
CA ALA A 51 5.93 4.37 16.04
C ALA A 51 7.31 3.76 15.75
N GLN A 52 7.45 2.44 15.77
CA GLN A 52 8.70 1.75 15.40
C GLN A 52 9.11 2.05 13.95
N VAL A 53 8.16 2.00 13.00
CA VAL A 53 8.43 2.35 11.60
C VAL A 53 8.90 3.80 11.47
N LYS A 54 8.24 4.71 12.18
CA LYS A 54 8.59 6.14 12.18
C LYS A 54 9.96 6.41 12.79
N GLN A 55 10.32 5.72 13.88
CA GLN A 55 11.65 5.82 14.51
C GLN A 55 12.78 5.36 13.58
N ALA A 56 12.51 4.38 12.72
CA ALA A 56 13.43 3.96 11.67
C ALA A 56 13.49 4.92 10.45
N GLY A 57 12.79 6.06 10.50
CA GLY A 57 12.78 7.06 9.42
C GLY A 57 11.97 6.67 8.19
N LYS A 58 11.20 5.60 8.23
CA LYS A 58 10.42 5.07 7.11
C LYS A 58 8.99 5.61 7.09
N LEU A 59 8.31 5.50 5.94
CA LEU A 59 6.89 5.83 5.79
C LEU A 59 6.03 4.64 6.21
N ALA A 60 5.07 4.89 7.11
CA ALA A 60 4.15 3.89 7.65
C ALA A 60 2.77 4.02 7.00
N MET A 61 2.39 3.05 6.19
CA MET A 61 1.08 2.93 5.57
C MET A 61 0.30 1.79 6.23
N VAL A 62 -0.82 2.09 6.88
CA VAL A 62 -1.61 1.10 7.62
C VAL A 62 -2.74 0.56 6.75
N HIS A 63 -2.86 -0.76 6.62
CA HIS A 63 -4.01 -1.37 5.96
C HIS A 63 -5.23 -1.35 6.88
N ALA A 64 -6.06 -0.33 6.73
CA ALA A 64 -7.18 -0.05 7.62
C ALA A 64 -8.20 -1.20 7.72
N ASP A 65 -8.36 -1.99 6.64
CA ASP A 65 -9.29 -3.13 6.61
C ASP A 65 -8.77 -4.34 7.41
N LEU A 66 -7.47 -4.37 7.79
CA LEU A 66 -6.82 -5.50 8.44
C LEU A 66 -6.46 -5.24 9.91
N VAL A 67 -6.66 -4.03 10.42
CA VAL A 67 -6.46 -3.74 11.85
C VAL A 67 -7.64 -4.30 12.64
N THR A 68 -7.36 -5.29 13.49
CA THR A 68 -8.38 -5.92 14.32
C THR A 68 -8.99 -4.92 15.30
N GLY A 69 -10.31 -4.93 15.41
CA GLY A 69 -11.05 -4.02 16.31
C GLY A 69 -11.50 -2.71 15.67
N LEU A 70 -11.01 -2.36 14.47
CA LEU A 70 -11.55 -1.23 13.73
C LEU A 70 -12.89 -1.57 13.08
N SER A 71 -13.76 -0.55 12.95
CA SER A 71 -15.01 -0.69 12.20
C SER A 71 -14.69 -0.89 10.72
N GLY A 72 -15.12 -2.01 10.15
CA GLY A 72 -14.92 -2.31 8.73
C GLY A 72 -15.81 -1.52 7.77
N SER A 73 -16.69 -0.64 8.23
CA SER A 73 -17.63 0.09 7.36
C SER A 73 -17.76 1.58 7.67
N LYS A 74 -17.30 2.02 8.84
CA LYS A 74 -17.46 3.40 9.31
C LYS A 74 -16.14 4.16 9.23
N GLU A 75 -16.18 5.37 8.70
CA GLU A 75 -15.02 6.25 8.51
C GLU A 75 -14.30 6.63 9.80
N ILE A 76 -14.96 6.49 10.96
CA ILE A 76 -14.34 6.66 12.28
C ILE A 76 -13.09 5.78 12.47
N ALA A 77 -12.97 4.68 11.72
CA ALA A 77 -11.78 3.85 11.70
C ALA A 77 -10.55 4.64 11.17
N VAL A 78 -10.76 5.48 10.17
CA VAL A 78 -9.70 6.34 9.61
C VAL A 78 -9.39 7.49 10.57
N ASP A 79 -10.41 8.09 11.21
CA ASP A 79 -10.22 9.12 12.23
C ASP A 79 -9.38 8.58 13.41
N PHE A 80 -9.65 7.34 13.82
CA PHE A 80 -8.86 6.67 14.85
C PHE A 80 -7.39 6.53 14.44
N LEU A 81 -7.11 5.99 13.25
CA LEU A 81 -5.73 5.85 12.77
C LEU A 81 -5.01 7.19 12.70
N HIS A 82 -5.69 8.24 12.23
CA HIS A 82 -5.12 9.57 12.16
C HIS A 82 -4.82 10.17 13.54
N SER A 83 -5.72 9.99 14.52
CA SER A 83 -5.60 10.62 15.85
C SER A 83 -4.76 9.81 16.84
N ALA A 84 -4.78 8.48 16.74
CA ALA A 84 -4.15 7.58 17.68
C ALA A 84 -2.78 7.04 17.22
N THR A 85 -2.37 7.32 15.98
CA THR A 85 -1.10 6.86 15.43
C THR A 85 -0.34 7.98 14.72
N GLN A 86 0.94 7.71 14.38
CA GLN A 86 1.76 8.58 13.53
C GLN A 86 1.82 8.05 12.07
N ALA A 87 0.79 7.31 11.64
CA ALA A 87 0.74 6.78 10.29
C ALA A 87 0.80 7.90 9.24
N ASP A 88 1.61 7.71 8.22
CA ASP A 88 1.68 8.65 7.09
C ASP A 88 0.47 8.50 6.15
N GLY A 89 -0.17 7.32 6.14
CA GLY A 89 -1.32 7.06 5.30
C GLY A 89 -1.98 5.72 5.55
N ILE A 90 -2.97 5.43 4.72
CA ILE A 90 -3.72 4.18 4.80
C ILE A 90 -3.74 3.44 3.45
N ILE A 91 -3.95 2.12 3.56
CA ILE A 91 -4.33 1.25 2.45
C ILE A 91 -5.73 0.75 2.76
N SER A 92 -6.62 0.77 1.79
CA SER A 92 -7.95 0.21 1.95
C SER A 92 -8.53 -0.25 0.61
N THR A 93 -9.42 -1.25 0.65
CA THR A 93 -10.26 -1.65 -0.47
C THR A 93 -11.52 -0.78 -0.60
N ARG A 94 -11.74 0.16 0.34
CA ARG A 94 -12.98 0.91 0.50
C ARG A 94 -12.84 2.36 0.04
N PRO A 95 -13.57 2.77 -1.01
CA PRO A 95 -13.51 4.14 -1.52
C PRO A 95 -13.87 5.22 -0.48
N ASN A 96 -14.78 4.94 0.44
CA ASN A 96 -15.14 5.89 1.49
C ASN A 96 -13.98 6.12 2.49
N PHE A 97 -13.19 5.10 2.81
CA PHE A 97 -11.99 5.25 3.65
C PHE A 97 -10.93 6.13 2.97
N ILE A 98 -10.73 5.95 1.65
CA ILE A 98 -9.81 6.76 0.87
C ILE A 98 -10.25 8.24 0.88
N ARG A 99 -11.56 8.53 0.65
CA ARG A 99 -12.05 9.91 0.73
C ARG A 99 -11.80 10.52 2.11
N ARG A 100 -12.14 9.77 3.18
CA ARG A 100 -11.94 10.25 4.55
C ARG A 100 -10.47 10.50 4.86
N ALA A 101 -9.56 9.61 4.47
CA ALA A 101 -8.13 9.76 4.66
C ALA A 101 -7.58 11.02 3.97
N ARG A 102 -8.05 11.31 2.75
CA ARG A 102 -7.69 12.52 2.02
C ARG A 102 -8.16 13.80 2.73
N GLU A 103 -9.36 13.81 3.29
CA GLU A 103 -9.86 14.93 4.11
C GLU A 103 -8.97 15.18 5.32
N LEU A 104 -8.36 14.13 5.86
CA LEU A 104 -7.44 14.18 6.99
C LEU A 104 -5.96 14.38 6.56
N HIS A 105 -5.72 14.62 5.27
CA HIS A 105 -4.38 14.80 4.69
C HIS A 105 -3.43 13.61 4.89
N LEU A 106 -3.97 12.39 4.98
CA LEU A 106 -3.21 11.15 4.96
C LEU A 106 -2.92 10.71 3.52
N TYR A 107 -1.78 10.08 3.27
CA TYR A 107 -1.54 9.37 2.02
C TYR A 107 -2.50 8.20 1.84
N THR A 108 -2.84 7.90 0.60
CA THR A 108 -3.88 6.93 0.27
C THR A 108 -3.45 5.93 -0.78
N VAL A 109 -3.65 4.65 -0.48
CA VAL A 109 -3.51 3.56 -1.45
C VAL A 109 -4.85 2.83 -1.54
N LEU A 110 -5.50 2.89 -2.70
CA LEU A 110 -6.70 2.12 -2.96
C LEU A 110 -6.31 0.75 -3.52
N ARG A 111 -6.58 -0.31 -2.76
CA ARG A 111 -6.30 -1.69 -3.16
C ARG A 111 -7.44 -2.28 -3.97
N VAL A 112 -7.10 -2.87 -5.11
CA VAL A 112 -8.06 -3.46 -6.05
C VAL A 112 -7.67 -4.90 -6.39
N PHE A 113 -8.63 -5.82 -6.24
CA PHE A 113 -8.46 -7.21 -6.68
C PHE A 113 -9.03 -7.37 -8.09
N VAL A 114 -8.16 -7.63 -9.07
CA VAL A 114 -8.54 -7.81 -10.47
C VAL A 114 -8.62 -9.30 -10.79
N ILE A 115 -9.76 -9.90 -10.44
CA ILE A 115 -10.01 -11.34 -10.58
C ILE A 115 -10.73 -11.72 -11.88
N ASP A 116 -11.39 -10.75 -12.51
CA ASP A 116 -12.16 -10.95 -13.75
C ASP A 116 -12.24 -9.67 -14.60
N SER A 117 -12.92 -9.76 -15.73
CA SER A 117 -13.09 -8.64 -16.65
C SER A 117 -13.99 -7.52 -16.11
N MET A 118 -14.89 -7.84 -15.19
CA MET A 118 -15.77 -6.85 -14.55
C MET A 118 -14.96 -6.00 -13.56
N ALA A 119 -14.12 -6.63 -12.74
CA ALA A 119 -13.21 -5.94 -11.85
C ALA A 119 -12.26 -5.04 -12.65
N LEU A 120 -11.69 -5.54 -13.75
CA LEU A 120 -10.81 -4.77 -14.62
C LEU A 120 -11.51 -3.53 -15.19
N SER A 121 -12.72 -3.66 -15.72
CA SER A 121 -13.49 -2.52 -16.28
C SER A 121 -13.98 -1.53 -15.22
N GLY A 122 -13.97 -1.93 -13.96
CA GLY A 122 -14.33 -1.07 -12.82
C GLY A 122 -13.22 -0.17 -12.33
N VAL A 123 -11.95 -0.48 -12.65
CA VAL A 123 -10.78 0.23 -12.09
C VAL A 123 -10.81 1.73 -12.41
N GLU A 124 -11.14 2.12 -13.64
CA GLU A 124 -11.22 3.53 -14.05
C GLU A 124 -12.20 4.34 -13.18
N LYS A 125 -13.32 3.73 -12.78
CA LYS A 125 -14.31 4.40 -11.93
C LYS A 125 -13.79 4.69 -10.53
N LEU A 126 -12.82 3.92 -10.07
CA LEU A 126 -12.21 4.08 -8.76
C LEU A 126 -11.28 5.29 -8.68
N GLU A 127 -10.81 5.82 -9.82
CA GLU A 127 -10.08 7.09 -9.84
C GLU A 127 -10.93 8.28 -9.33
N SER A 128 -12.25 8.17 -9.36
CA SER A 128 -13.15 9.22 -8.86
C SER A 128 -13.00 9.54 -7.37
N VAL A 129 -12.33 8.68 -6.60
CA VAL A 129 -11.99 8.97 -5.20
C VAL A 129 -10.60 9.59 -5.05
N HIS A 130 -9.87 9.73 -6.17
CA HIS A 130 -8.55 10.36 -6.27
C HIS A 130 -7.53 9.81 -5.26
N PRO A 131 -7.27 8.49 -5.20
CA PRO A 131 -6.20 7.98 -4.34
C PRO A 131 -4.83 8.44 -4.86
N ASP A 132 -3.83 8.51 -3.99
CA ASP A 132 -2.45 8.81 -4.42
C ASP A 132 -1.86 7.67 -5.24
N PHE A 133 -2.22 6.41 -4.90
CA PHE A 133 -1.85 5.22 -5.65
C PHE A 133 -3.01 4.22 -5.75
N LEU A 134 -3.04 3.48 -6.86
CA LEU A 134 -3.83 2.25 -7.02
C LEU A 134 -2.93 1.04 -6.83
N GLU A 135 -3.24 0.18 -5.88
CA GLU A 135 -2.54 -1.10 -5.73
C GLU A 135 -3.35 -2.22 -6.35
N VAL A 136 -2.81 -2.85 -7.37
CA VAL A 136 -3.46 -3.92 -8.15
C VAL A 136 -2.95 -5.29 -7.70
N LEU A 137 -3.88 -6.16 -7.32
CA LEU A 137 -3.62 -7.56 -6.96
C LEU A 137 -4.37 -8.52 -7.89
N PRO A 138 -3.74 -9.65 -8.27
CA PRO A 138 -2.34 -10.02 -8.04
C PRO A 138 -1.35 -9.28 -8.95
N GLY A 139 -0.13 -9.01 -8.42
CA GLY A 139 0.91 -8.27 -9.11
C GLY A 139 1.65 -9.02 -10.23
N VAL A 140 1.41 -10.31 -10.37
CA VAL A 140 2.06 -11.21 -11.33
C VAL A 140 1.32 -11.30 -12.67
N MET A 141 0.55 -10.27 -13.03
CA MET A 141 -0.24 -10.20 -14.27
C MET A 141 0.21 -9.04 -15.16
N PRO A 142 1.41 -9.09 -15.79
CA PRO A 142 1.97 -7.92 -16.49
C PRO A 142 1.09 -7.41 -17.62
N LYS A 143 0.36 -8.29 -18.34
CA LYS A 143 -0.57 -7.88 -19.39
C LYS A 143 -1.75 -7.07 -18.84
N THR A 144 -2.28 -7.45 -17.68
CA THR A 144 -3.39 -6.75 -17.02
C THR A 144 -2.91 -5.44 -16.42
N ILE A 145 -1.75 -5.43 -15.75
CA ILE A 145 -1.12 -4.23 -15.20
C ILE A 145 -0.92 -3.20 -16.31
N ARG A 146 -0.38 -3.58 -17.46
CA ARG A 146 -0.19 -2.68 -18.60
C ARG A 146 -1.49 -2.05 -19.09
N LYS A 147 -2.59 -2.84 -19.15
CA LYS A 147 -3.91 -2.31 -19.52
C LYS A 147 -4.41 -1.29 -18.50
N ILE A 148 -4.25 -1.56 -17.21
CA ILE A 148 -4.66 -0.64 -16.14
C ILE A 148 -3.84 0.65 -16.22
N CYS A 149 -2.51 0.56 -16.28
CA CYS A 149 -1.63 1.72 -16.38
C CYS A 149 -1.91 2.60 -17.62
N ALA A 150 -2.44 2.01 -18.70
CA ALA A 150 -2.85 2.76 -19.90
C ALA A 150 -4.24 3.41 -19.75
N ALA A 151 -5.07 2.93 -18.84
CA ALA A 151 -6.45 3.37 -18.66
C ALA A 151 -6.63 4.38 -17.50
N VAL A 152 -5.69 4.41 -16.55
CA VAL A 152 -5.77 5.27 -15.36
C VAL A 152 -4.65 6.32 -15.35
N HIS A 153 -4.91 7.45 -14.71
CA HIS A 153 -3.90 8.50 -14.47
C HIS A 153 -3.19 8.32 -13.11
N THR A 154 -3.87 7.68 -12.15
CA THR A 154 -3.32 7.38 -10.83
C THR A 154 -2.16 6.40 -10.94
N PRO A 155 -0.98 6.66 -10.33
CA PRO A 155 0.14 5.73 -10.35
C PRO A 155 -0.23 4.36 -9.79
N VAL A 156 0.22 3.29 -10.45
CA VAL A 156 -0.12 1.91 -10.11
C VAL A 156 1.01 1.24 -9.35
N LEU A 157 0.67 0.60 -8.24
CA LEU A 157 1.49 -0.35 -7.53
C LEU A 157 1.03 -1.77 -7.88
N ALA A 158 1.95 -2.72 -7.99
CA ALA A 158 1.63 -4.12 -8.19
C ALA A 158 1.89 -4.91 -6.90
N GLY A 159 0.87 -5.57 -6.37
CA GLY A 159 0.96 -6.31 -5.10
C GLY A 159 0.44 -7.73 -5.19
N GLY A 160 0.87 -8.56 -4.23
CA GLY A 160 0.42 -9.95 -4.12
C GLY A 160 1.08 -10.91 -5.12
N LEU A 161 1.45 -12.06 -4.61
CA LEU A 161 2.10 -13.20 -5.31
C LEU A 161 3.49 -12.90 -5.89
N ILE A 162 4.04 -11.73 -5.73
CA ILE A 162 5.41 -11.38 -6.18
C ILE A 162 6.42 -12.13 -5.33
N ALA A 163 7.15 -13.05 -5.94
CA ALA A 163 8.00 -14.01 -5.26
C ALA A 163 9.49 -13.84 -5.55
N ASP A 164 9.87 -13.26 -6.69
CA ASP A 164 11.25 -13.18 -7.13
C ASP A 164 11.52 -11.92 -7.99
N LYS A 165 12.76 -11.81 -8.47
CA LYS A 165 13.21 -10.70 -9.30
C LYS A 165 12.52 -10.65 -10.67
N GLU A 166 12.15 -11.78 -11.23
CA GLU A 166 11.47 -11.84 -12.53
C GLU A 166 10.07 -11.22 -12.40
N ASP A 167 9.33 -11.55 -11.36
CA ASP A 167 8.03 -10.94 -11.05
C ASP A 167 8.14 -9.43 -10.88
N VAL A 168 9.15 -8.96 -10.11
CA VAL A 168 9.42 -7.53 -9.91
C VAL A 168 9.64 -6.83 -11.24
N LEU A 169 10.56 -7.34 -12.05
CA LEU A 169 10.88 -6.74 -13.35
C LEU A 169 9.71 -6.79 -14.32
N ALA A 170 8.93 -7.86 -14.31
CA ALA A 170 7.73 -7.99 -15.15
C ALA A 170 6.67 -6.95 -14.78
N ALA A 171 6.43 -6.72 -13.48
CA ALA A 171 5.47 -5.72 -13.01
C ALA A 171 5.91 -4.29 -13.35
N LEU A 172 7.18 -3.92 -13.07
CA LEU A 172 7.73 -2.61 -13.38
C LEU A 172 7.76 -2.35 -14.90
N SER A 173 8.17 -3.34 -15.71
CA SER A 173 8.16 -3.25 -17.18
C SER A 173 6.75 -3.15 -17.76
N ALA A 174 5.74 -3.57 -17.01
CA ALA A 174 4.33 -3.40 -17.38
C ALA A 174 3.78 -2.00 -17.08
N GLY A 175 4.55 -1.14 -16.41
CA GLY A 175 4.18 0.23 -16.09
C GLY A 175 3.81 0.47 -14.62
N ALA A 176 3.89 -0.55 -13.75
CA ALA A 176 3.77 -0.32 -12.32
C ALA A 176 4.92 0.57 -11.84
N MET A 177 4.62 1.55 -10.99
CA MET A 177 5.63 2.46 -10.43
C MET A 177 6.48 1.75 -9.36
N ALA A 178 5.87 0.84 -8.60
CA ALA A 178 6.53 0.02 -7.60
C ALA A 178 5.77 -1.29 -7.38
N ILE A 179 6.38 -2.17 -6.60
CA ILE A 179 5.75 -3.41 -6.14
C ILE A 179 5.62 -3.42 -4.62
N SER A 180 4.62 -4.13 -4.11
CA SER A 180 4.50 -4.48 -2.70
C SER A 180 4.55 -6.00 -2.52
N THR A 181 5.38 -6.47 -1.60
CA THR A 181 5.52 -7.90 -1.35
C THR A 181 5.78 -8.21 0.12
N THR A 182 5.31 -9.36 0.57
CA THR A 182 5.64 -9.93 1.89
C THR A 182 6.86 -10.83 1.85
N ASN A 183 7.47 -11.02 0.67
CA ASN A 183 8.66 -11.84 0.51
C ASN A 183 9.91 -11.03 0.87
N GLN A 184 10.52 -11.38 2.00
CA GLN A 184 11.69 -10.71 2.54
C GLN A 184 12.94 -10.83 1.65
N GLN A 185 13.06 -11.89 0.84
CA GLN A 185 14.17 -12.02 -0.12
C GLN A 185 14.09 -10.94 -1.21
N VAL A 186 12.89 -10.52 -1.59
CA VAL A 186 12.69 -9.43 -2.55
C VAL A 186 13.07 -8.06 -1.95
N TRP A 187 12.92 -7.86 -0.64
CA TRP A 187 13.28 -6.58 0.00
C TRP A 187 14.78 -6.27 -0.06
N MET A 188 15.61 -7.32 -0.25
CA MET A 188 17.09 -7.21 -0.26
C MET A 188 17.68 -7.17 -1.66
N MET A 189 16.88 -6.99 -2.71
CA MET A 189 17.29 -6.94 -4.11
C MET A 189 17.78 -5.57 -4.57
#